data_ddc96d9d9f90c6cc639d8eab98dcd29b
#
_entry.id   ddc96d9d9f90c6cc639d8eab98dcd29b
#
_cell.length_a   1.000
_cell.length_b   1.000
_cell.length_c   1.000
_cell.angle_alpha   90.00
_cell.angle_beta   90.00
_cell.angle_gamma   90.00
#
_symmetry.space_group_name_H-M   'P 1'
#
loop_
_entity.id
_entity.type
_entity.pdbx_description
1 polymer ?
#
loop_
_entity_poly.entity_id
_entity_poly.type
_entity_poly.pdbx_seq_one_letter_code
_entity_poly.pdbx_strand_id
1 'polypeptide(L)'
;MAPEVLQFFVTGTDTGVGKTQVSCALLSLLKDAGYAPQGFKPYESGCASLKAPSDALAMREAAGSTLPVDALCPHRFKAPLAPGIAAARLGREPDFGVTLTAWKGLKRGTVVVEGAGGLFVPVDSKRDVVDLIQAFRLPVVLVARAGLGTLNHVALSLEALAARKVPVRAVVLSRGVPGRDLAERDNRRYLEARHGVEVLGPVPYVEDPRKRRLAFRRALAPLVPERARAR
;
A
#
# COMPACT_ATOMS: atom_id res chain seq x y z
N MET A 1 -4.98 19.75 -21.97
CA MET A 1 -4.72 18.33 -21.65
C MET A 1 -5.32 18.05 -20.26
N ALA A 2 -6.05 16.93 -20.09
CA ALA A 2 -6.46 16.51 -18.75
C ALA A 2 -5.21 16.28 -17.88
N PRO A 3 -5.25 16.66 -16.60
CA PRO A 3 -4.11 16.43 -15.71
C PRO A 3 -3.80 14.94 -15.65
N GLU A 4 -2.52 14.57 -15.74
CA GLU A 4 -2.08 13.20 -15.55
C GLU A 4 -2.49 12.73 -14.15
N VAL A 5 -3.13 11.57 -14.09
CA VAL A 5 -3.62 10.96 -12.84
C VAL A 5 -2.75 9.77 -12.51
N LEU A 6 -2.13 9.78 -11.33
CA LEU A 6 -1.32 8.68 -10.83
C LEU A 6 -2.07 7.91 -9.75
N GLN A 7 -2.16 6.61 -9.95
CA GLN A 7 -2.90 5.73 -9.04
C GLN A 7 -2.10 4.45 -8.76
N PHE A 8 -2.06 4.05 -7.49
CA PHE A 8 -1.33 2.86 -7.05
C PHE A 8 -2.15 2.08 -6.03
N PHE A 9 -2.03 0.77 -6.07
CA PHE A 9 -2.47 -0.10 -4.98
C PHE A 9 -1.25 -0.65 -4.23
N VAL A 10 -1.04 -0.21 -3.00
CA VAL A 10 0.02 -0.69 -2.13
C VAL A 10 -0.48 -1.92 -1.39
N THR A 11 0.12 -3.07 -1.66
CA THR A 11 -0.13 -4.31 -0.92
C THR A 11 1.17 -4.89 -0.38
N GLY A 12 1.13 -5.91 0.42
CA GLY A 12 2.32 -6.52 0.99
C GLY A 12 2.39 -8.02 0.77
N THR A 13 3.56 -8.58 0.96
CA THR A 13 3.72 -10.03 1.11
C THR A 13 3.23 -10.52 2.46
N ASP A 14 3.09 -9.60 3.45
CA ASP A 14 2.69 -9.92 4.82
C ASP A 14 2.22 -8.67 5.58
N THR A 15 1.77 -8.84 6.82
CA THR A 15 1.53 -7.76 7.78
C THR A 15 2.87 -7.23 8.31
N GLY A 16 2.95 -5.92 8.62
CA GLY A 16 4.16 -5.32 9.21
C GLY A 16 5.34 -5.13 8.26
N VAL A 17 5.19 -5.38 6.95
CA VAL A 17 6.29 -5.20 5.96
C VAL A 17 6.56 -3.75 5.57
N GLY A 18 5.77 -2.77 6.09
CA GLY A 18 5.99 -1.35 5.84
C GLY A 18 5.04 -0.72 4.82
N LYS A 19 3.87 -1.33 4.53
CA LYS A 19 2.88 -0.77 3.60
C LYS A 19 2.56 0.68 3.87
N THR A 20 2.19 1.02 5.11
CA THR A 20 1.79 2.38 5.50
C THR A 20 2.93 3.39 5.33
N GLN A 21 4.19 2.97 5.55
CA GLN A 21 5.35 3.83 5.28
C GLN A 21 5.50 4.12 3.78
N VAL A 22 5.30 3.10 2.93
CA VAL A 22 5.31 3.24 1.46
C VAL A 22 4.17 4.13 1.00
N SER A 23 2.94 3.88 1.47
CA SER A 23 1.76 4.68 1.13
C SER A 23 1.93 6.15 1.49
N CYS A 24 2.36 6.44 2.73
CA CYS A 24 2.61 7.81 3.19
C CYS A 24 3.73 8.50 2.41
N ALA A 25 4.80 7.78 2.08
CA ALA A 25 5.91 8.34 1.30
C ALA A 25 5.47 8.67 -0.15
N LEU A 26 4.71 7.79 -0.81
CA LEU A 26 4.13 8.06 -2.14
C LEU A 26 3.20 9.26 -2.10
N LEU A 27 2.28 9.33 -1.14
CA LEU A 27 1.36 10.45 -0.99
C LEU A 27 2.09 11.77 -0.79
N SER A 28 3.12 11.78 0.04
CA SER A 28 3.94 12.97 0.28
C SER A 28 4.73 13.39 -0.97
N LEU A 29 5.30 12.44 -1.73
CA LEU A 29 5.99 12.72 -2.99
C LEU A 29 5.04 13.29 -4.04
N LEU A 30 3.86 12.68 -4.20
CA LEU A 30 2.83 13.14 -5.13
C LEU A 30 2.37 14.56 -4.79
N LYS A 31 2.16 14.84 -3.50
CA LYS A 31 1.79 16.19 -3.04
C LYS A 31 2.87 17.21 -3.39
N ASP A 32 4.14 16.91 -3.10
CA ASP A 32 5.26 17.81 -3.37
C ASP A 32 5.50 18.01 -4.89
N ALA A 33 5.14 17.02 -5.70
CA ALA A 33 5.13 17.12 -7.16
C ALA A 33 3.91 17.88 -7.73
N GLY A 34 3.06 18.46 -6.88
CA GLY A 34 1.94 19.31 -7.30
C GLY A 34 0.66 18.53 -7.67
N TYR A 35 0.58 17.23 -7.35
CA TYR A 35 -0.68 16.48 -7.40
C TYR A 35 -1.51 16.78 -6.15
N ALA A 36 -2.82 16.56 -6.22
CA ALA A 36 -3.72 16.59 -5.07
C ALA A 36 -4.10 15.15 -4.67
N PRO A 37 -3.15 14.37 -4.09
CA PRO A 37 -3.37 12.95 -3.86
C PRO A 37 -4.36 12.70 -2.73
N GLN A 38 -5.04 11.55 -2.79
CA GLN A 38 -5.86 11.02 -1.71
C GLN A 38 -5.32 9.66 -1.27
N GLY A 39 -5.28 9.44 0.04
CA GLY A 39 -5.02 8.11 0.61
C GLY A 39 -6.35 7.37 0.79
N PHE A 40 -6.41 6.10 0.39
CA PHE A 40 -7.59 5.27 0.60
C PHE A 40 -7.20 3.94 1.27
N LYS A 41 -7.66 3.76 2.49
CA LYS A 41 -7.48 2.53 3.29
C LYS A 41 -8.85 1.88 3.50
N PRO A 42 -9.38 1.12 2.52
CA PRO A 42 -10.76 0.64 2.58
C PRO A 42 -11.07 -0.20 3.81
N TYR A 43 -10.08 -0.92 4.33
CA TYR A 43 -10.21 -1.76 5.52
C TYR A 43 -9.03 -1.52 6.45
N GLU A 44 -9.29 -1.21 7.72
CA GLU A 44 -8.27 -1.10 8.77
C GLU A 44 -8.70 -1.90 10.01
N SER A 45 -7.82 -2.77 10.49
CA SER A 45 -7.99 -3.56 11.70
C SER A 45 -6.91 -3.24 12.73
N GLY A 46 -7.16 -3.56 14.01
CA GLY A 46 -6.27 -3.17 15.10
C GLY A 46 -6.40 -1.69 15.49
N CYS A 47 -7.52 -1.05 15.16
CA CYS A 47 -7.75 0.35 15.50
C CYS A 47 -7.93 0.52 17.01
N ALA A 48 -7.05 1.27 17.66
CA ALA A 48 -7.24 1.67 19.07
C ALA A 48 -8.56 2.46 19.23
N SER A 49 -8.91 3.28 18.24
CA SER A 49 -10.19 3.98 18.14
C SER A 49 -10.75 3.86 16.73
N LEU A 50 -12.03 3.47 16.61
CA LEU A 50 -12.71 3.44 15.31
C LEU A 50 -12.93 4.83 14.71
N LYS A 51 -12.87 5.88 15.52
CA LYS A 51 -12.94 7.28 15.06
C LYS A 51 -11.59 7.81 14.60
N ALA A 52 -10.49 7.14 14.98
CA ALA A 52 -9.13 7.54 14.69
C ALA A 52 -8.28 6.35 14.23
N PRO A 53 -8.57 5.78 13.02
CA PRO A 53 -7.76 4.72 12.43
C PRO A 53 -6.38 5.24 12.08
N SER A 54 -5.34 4.59 12.59
CA SER A 54 -3.96 5.12 12.57
C SER A 54 -3.38 5.21 11.16
N ASP A 55 -3.57 4.16 10.35
CA ASP A 55 -3.03 4.11 8.99
C ASP A 55 -3.73 5.13 8.07
N ALA A 56 -5.07 5.15 8.10
CA ALA A 56 -5.84 6.10 7.29
C ALA A 56 -5.55 7.55 7.68
N LEU A 57 -5.37 7.85 8.97
CA LEU A 57 -5.00 9.19 9.43
C LEU A 57 -3.60 9.58 8.99
N ALA A 58 -2.62 8.68 9.09
CA ALA A 58 -1.26 8.93 8.62
C ALA A 58 -1.23 9.18 7.10
N MET A 59 -2.00 8.41 6.32
CA MET A 59 -2.14 8.60 4.88
C MET A 59 -2.82 9.94 4.56
N ARG A 60 -3.89 10.31 5.28
CA ARG A 60 -4.58 11.60 5.13
C ARG A 60 -3.64 12.78 5.38
N GLU A 61 -2.85 12.72 6.45
CA GLU A 61 -1.85 13.74 6.77
C GLU A 61 -0.78 13.84 5.68
N ALA A 62 -0.22 12.72 5.24
CA ALA A 62 0.80 12.67 4.20
C ALA A 62 0.30 13.24 2.86
N ALA A 63 -0.96 13.01 2.53
CA ALA A 63 -1.63 13.57 1.35
C ALA A 63 -1.94 15.07 1.49
N GLY A 64 -2.01 15.60 2.71
CA GLY A 64 -2.58 16.93 2.97
C GLY A 64 -4.08 16.99 2.68
N SER A 65 -4.77 15.87 2.82
CA SER A 65 -6.19 15.75 2.52
C SER A 65 -7.07 16.27 3.66
N THR A 66 -8.18 16.91 3.30
CA THR A 66 -9.22 17.38 4.22
C THR A 66 -10.46 16.48 4.22
N LEU A 67 -10.46 15.42 3.42
CA LEU A 67 -11.61 14.51 3.35
C LEU A 67 -11.87 13.84 4.71
N PRO A 68 -13.14 13.56 5.03
CA PRO A 68 -13.50 12.88 6.26
C PRO A 68 -12.98 11.44 6.27
N VAL A 69 -12.65 10.94 7.45
CA VAL A 69 -12.10 9.59 7.64
C VAL A 69 -13.02 8.51 7.05
N ASP A 70 -14.33 8.69 7.14
CA ASP A 70 -15.31 7.73 6.62
C ASP A 70 -15.23 7.57 5.09
N ALA A 71 -14.85 8.63 4.37
CA ALA A 71 -14.60 8.55 2.92
C ALA A 71 -13.29 7.85 2.58
N LEU A 72 -12.30 7.89 3.49
CA LEU A 72 -10.95 7.33 3.27
C LEU A 72 -10.78 5.93 3.86
N CYS A 73 -11.56 5.58 4.88
CA CYS A 73 -11.50 4.28 5.56
C CYS A 73 -12.89 3.87 6.06
N PRO A 74 -13.74 3.32 5.18
CA PRO A 74 -15.12 2.97 5.53
C PRO A 74 -15.23 1.79 6.50
N HIS A 75 -14.32 0.80 6.45
CA HIS A 75 -14.39 -0.37 7.31
C HIS A 75 -13.25 -0.40 8.32
N ARG A 76 -13.62 -0.32 9.61
CA ARG A 76 -12.67 -0.22 10.73
C ARG A 76 -13.01 -1.21 11.82
N PHE A 77 -12.00 -1.92 12.33
CA PHE A 77 -12.16 -2.96 13.34
C PHE A 77 -11.15 -2.76 14.49
N LYS A 78 -11.60 -2.95 15.73
CA LYS A 78 -10.72 -2.91 16.90
C LYS A 78 -9.79 -4.12 16.97
N ALA A 79 -10.30 -5.30 16.64
CA ALA A 79 -9.51 -6.51 16.71
C ALA A 79 -8.39 -6.51 15.65
N PRO A 80 -7.12 -6.81 16.03
CA PRO A 80 -5.99 -6.90 15.11
C PRO A 80 -6.00 -8.24 14.35
N LEU A 81 -7.02 -8.44 13.53
CA LEU A 81 -7.28 -9.64 12.75
C LEU A 81 -7.45 -9.26 11.27
N ALA A 82 -7.46 -10.25 10.38
CA ALA A 82 -7.91 -10.03 9.01
C ALA A 82 -9.30 -9.38 9.01
N PRO A 83 -9.58 -8.37 8.17
CA PRO A 83 -10.83 -7.61 8.21
C PRO A 83 -12.09 -8.48 8.18
N GLY A 84 -12.13 -9.49 7.29
CA GLY A 84 -13.24 -10.43 7.22
C GLY A 84 -13.44 -11.24 8.52
N ILE A 85 -12.35 -11.67 9.15
CA ILE A 85 -12.38 -12.38 10.43
C ILE A 85 -12.82 -11.44 11.57
N ALA A 86 -12.32 -10.20 11.58
CA ALA A 86 -12.70 -9.21 12.57
C ALA A 86 -14.19 -8.87 12.50
N ALA A 87 -14.74 -8.77 11.28
CA ALA A 87 -16.15 -8.54 11.05
C ALA A 87 -17.01 -9.74 11.46
N ALA A 88 -16.62 -10.97 11.06
CA ALA A 88 -17.33 -12.20 11.41
C ALA A 88 -17.47 -12.39 12.92
N ARG A 89 -16.43 -12.05 13.71
CA ARG A 89 -16.48 -12.06 15.18
C ARG A 89 -17.52 -11.11 15.78
N LEU A 90 -17.91 -10.10 15.03
CA LEU A 90 -18.95 -9.14 15.43
C LEU A 90 -20.34 -9.51 14.86
N GLY A 91 -20.47 -10.67 14.23
CA GLY A 91 -21.70 -11.06 13.52
C GLY A 91 -22.02 -10.14 12.36
N ARG A 92 -21.01 -9.53 11.72
CA ARG A 92 -21.15 -8.56 10.63
C ARG A 92 -20.48 -9.05 9.36
N GLU A 93 -20.99 -8.58 8.23
CA GLU A 93 -20.36 -8.73 6.93
C GLU A 93 -20.02 -7.32 6.42
N PRO A 94 -18.76 -7.04 6.04
CA PRO A 94 -18.42 -5.76 5.45
C PRO A 94 -19.15 -5.59 4.12
N ASP A 95 -19.83 -4.46 3.95
CA ASP A 95 -20.52 -4.15 2.68
C ASP A 95 -19.51 -3.69 1.63
N PHE A 96 -19.25 -4.57 0.65
CA PHE A 96 -18.38 -4.26 -0.48
C PHE A 96 -18.93 -3.12 -1.34
N GLY A 97 -20.25 -2.91 -1.38
CA GLY A 97 -20.89 -1.77 -2.07
C GLY A 97 -20.49 -0.44 -1.47
N VAL A 98 -20.32 -0.37 -0.15
CA VAL A 98 -19.79 0.82 0.55
C VAL A 98 -18.35 1.09 0.12
N THR A 99 -17.51 0.04 0.05
CA THR A 99 -16.12 0.16 -0.45
C THR A 99 -16.08 0.69 -1.87
N LEU A 100 -16.91 0.14 -2.78
CA LEU A 100 -16.98 0.58 -4.18
C LEU A 100 -17.50 1.99 -4.31
N THR A 101 -18.45 2.41 -3.48
CA THR A 101 -19.00 3.77 -3.49
C THR A 101 -17.96 4.78 -3.06
N ALA A 102 -17.21 4.49 -1.97
CA ALA A 102 -16.10 5.33 -1.54
C ALA A 102 -15.02 5.42 -2.63
N TRP A 103 -14.65 4.30 -3.25
CA TRP A 103 -13.70 4.26 -4.36
C TRP A 103 -14.16 5.11 -5.55
N LYS A 104 -15.44 5.04 -5.94
CA LYS A 104 -16.01 5.85 -7.04
C LYS A 104 -15.86 7.35 -6.79
N GLY A 105 -15.93 7.79 -5.54
CA GLY A 105 -15.68 9.18 -5.16
C GLY A 105 -14.24 9.65 -5.34
N LEU A 106 -13.27 8.73 -5.29
CA LEU A 106 -11.83 9.02 -5.33
C LEU A 106 -11.19 8.76 -6.70
N LYS A 107 -11.64 7.76 -7.44
CA LYS A 107 -10.97 7.18 -8.62
C LYS A 107 -10.69 8.13 -9.80
N ARG A 108 -11.26 9.33 -9.80
CA ARG A 108 -11.00 10.35 -10.85
C ARG A 108 -9.75 11.18 -10.57
N GLY A 109 -9.20 11.09 -9.37
CA GLY A 109 -8.02 11.81 -8.93
C GLY A 109 -6.80 10.93 -8.75
N THR A 110 -5.71 11.54 -8.33
CA THR A 110 -4.49 10.83 -7.89
C THR A 110 -4.75 10.15 -6.56
N VAL A 111 -4.59 8.83 -6.49
CA VAL A 111 -4.94 8.04 -5.31
C VAL A 111 -3.88 6.98 -5.01
N VAL A 112 -3.53 6.83 -3.75
CA VAL A 112 -2.81 5.68 -3.23
C VAL A 112 -3.76 4.87 -2.36
N VAL A 113 -4.09 3.66 -2.82
CA VAL A 113 -4.89 2.69 -2.06
C VAL A 113 -3.95 1.81 -1.26
N GLU A 114 -4.30 1.50 -0.01
CA GLU A 114 -3.55 0.55 0.80
C GLU A 114 -4.42 -0.63 1.22
N GLY A 115 -3.95 -1.85 0.92
CA GLY A 115 -4.57 -3.11 1.34
C GLY A 115 -4.32 -3.45 2.80
N ALA A 116 -4.90 -4.54 3.26
CA ALA A 116 -4.70 -5.11 4.59
C ALA A 116 -3.91 -6.42 4.48
N GLY A 117 -2.77 -6.55 5.17
CA GLY A 117 -1.93 -7.76 5.11
C GLY A 117 -1.39 -8.06 3.71
N GLY A 118 -1.50 -9.32 3.29
CA GLY A 118 -1.10 -9.82 1.97
C GLY A 118 -2.28 -9.99 1.01
N LEU A 119 -2.01 -10.55 -0.18
CA LEU A 119 -2.98 -10.66 -1.28
C LEU A 119 -4.24 -11.48 -0.93
N PHE A 120 -4.08 -12.56 -0.20
CA PHE A 120 -5.15 -13.48 0.16
C PHE A 120 -5.67 -13.29 1.59
N VAL A 121 -5.53 -12.07 2.13
CA VAL A 121 -6.15 -11.72 3.40
C VAL A 121 -7.62 -11.41 3.16
N PRO A 122 -8.56 -12.14 3.83
CA PRO A 122 -9.98 -11.96 3.62
C PRO A 122 -10.47 -10.59 4.10
N VAL A 123 -11.14 -9.88 3.22
CA VAL A 123 -11.79 -8.59 3.51
C VAL A 123 -13.28 -8.76 3.86
N ASP A 124 -13.87 -9.82 3.36
CA ASP A 124 -15.21 -10.29 3.71
C ASP A 124 -15.28 -11.84 3.60
N SER A 125 -16.48 -12.46 3.61
CA SER A 125 -16.64 -13.91 3.52
C SER A 125 -16.36 -14.50 2.13
N LYS A 126 -16.22 -13.66 1.10
CA LYS A 126 -16.13 -14.08 -0.31
C LYS A 126 -14.92 -13.50 -1.04
N ARG A 127 -14.29 -12.46 -0.47
CA ARG A 127 -13.25 -11.67 -1.17
C ARG A 127 -12.03 -11.50 -0.32
N ASP A 128 -10.89 -11.50 -1.01
CA ASP A 128 -9.59 -11.18 -0.47
C ASP A 128 -9.10 -9.81 -0.96
N VAL A 129 -7.97 -9.35 -0.46
CA VAL A 129 -7.34 -8.10 -0.90
C VAL A 129 -7.09 -8.07 -2.40
N VAL A 130 -6.75 -9.21 -3.02
CA VAL A 130 -6.52 -9.29 -4.46
C VAL A 130 -7.78 -8.99 -5.28
N ASP A 131 -8.96 -9.29 -4.75
CA ASP A 131 -10.24 -8.96 -5.42
C ASP A 131 -10.51 -7.45 -5.40
N LEU A 132 -10.07 -6.73 -4.35
CA LEU A 132 -10.09 -5.26 -4.34
C LEU A 132 -9.19 -4.70 -5.45
N ILE A 133 -7.97 -5.25 -5.59
CA ILE A 133 -7.01 -4.82 -6.62
C ILE A 133 -7.64 -4.96 -8.01
N GLN A 134 -8.28 -6.11 -8.28
CA GLN A 134 -8.97 -6.36 -9.54
C GLN A 134 -10.17 -5.42 -9.75
N ALA A 135 -10.97 -5.20 -8.71
CA ALA A 135 -12.14 -4.31 -8.80
C ALA A 135 -11.74 -2.84 -9.05
N PHE A 136 -10.62 -2.39 -8.51
CA PHE A 136 -10.13 -1.02 -8.68
C PHE A 136 -9.28 -0.86 -9.95
N ARG A 137 -8.75 -1.95 -10.51
CA ARG A 137 -7.93 -1.97 -11.73
C ARG A 137 -6.68 -1.10 -11.63
N LEU A 138 -6.00 -1.16 -10.49
CA LEU A 138 -4.83 -0.36 -10.23
C LEU A 138 -3.54 -1.15 -10.39
N PRO A 139 -2.44 -0.52 -10.84
CA PRO A 139 -1.12 -1.12 -10.76
C PRO A 139 -0.67 -1.27 -9.30
N VAL A 140 0.00 -2.39 -9.03
CA VAL A 140 0.42 -2.76 -7.67
C VAL A 140 1.84 -2.27 -7.38
N VAL A 141 2.03 -1.71 -6.19
CA VAL A 141 3.31 -1.59 -5.51
C VAL A 141 3.34 -2.65 -4.42
N LEU A 142 4.15 -3.69 -4.62
CA LEU A 142 4.26 -4.83 -3.70
C LEU A 142 5.35 -4.56 -2.66
N VAL A 143 5.00 -4.54 -1.39
CA VAL A 143 5.95 -4.30 -0.29
C VAL A 143 6.34 -5.63 0.35
N ALA A 144 7.63 -5.87 0.50
CA ALA A 144 8.18 -7.09 1.08
C ALA A 144 9.32 -6.79 2.08
N ARG A 145 9.60 -7.74 2.97
CA ARG A 145 10.80 -7.67 3.82
C ARG A 145 12.04 -7.77 2.95
N ALA A 146 13.14 -7.13 3.36
CA ALA A 146 14.39 -7.19 2.59
C ALA A 146 15.18 -8.49 2.82
N GLY A 147 15.04 -9.13 4.00
CA GLY A 147 15.86 -10.23 4.46
C GLY A 147 15.49 -11.61 3.92
N LEU A 148 16.05 -12.63 4.53
CA LEU A 148 15.87 -14.04 4.15
C LEU A 148 14.39 -14.44 4.12
N GLY A 149 14.01 -15.27 3.13
CA GLY A 149 12.65 -15.73 2.87
C GLY A 149 11.86 -14.83 1.91
N THR A 150 12.34 -13.61 1.61
CA THR A 150 11.60 -12.68 0.74
C THR A 150 11.43 -13.19 -0.69
N LEU A 151 12.42 -13.91 -1.22
CA LEU A 151 12.36 -14.43 -2.60
C LEU A 151 11.11 -15.29 -2.82
N ASN A 152 10.85 -16.22 -1.87
CA ASN A 152 9.66 -17.07 -1.93
C ASN A 152 8.37 -16.24 -1.83
N HIS A 153 8.26 -15.34 -0.85
CA HIS A 153 7.04 -14.55 -0.64
C HIS A 153 6.75 -13.60 -1.81
N VAL A 154 7.79 -12.99 -2.38
CA VAL A 154 7.64 -12.11 -3.55
C VAL A 154 7.25 -12.93 -4.78
N ALA A 155 7.91 -14.07 -5.05
CA ALA A 155 7.59 -14.93 -6.18
C ALA A 155 6.12 -15.38 -6.15
N LEU A 156 5.65 -15.93 -5.02
CA LEU A 156 4.25 -16.34 -4.84
C LEU A 156 3.27 -15.19 -5.07
N SER A 157 3.62 -13.99 -4.58
CA SER A 157 2.77 -12.80 -4.76
C SER A 157 2.74 -12.35 -6.23
N LEU A 158 3.88 -12.37 -6.92
CA LEU A 158 3.98 -12.00 -8.34
C LEU A 158 3.21 -13.00 -9.21
N GLU A 159 3.32 -14.31 -8.95
CA GLU A 159 2.55 -15.34 -9.64
C GLU A 159 1.04 -15.16 -9.45
N ALA A 160 0.61 -14.89 -8.22
CA ALA A 160 -0.80 -14.65 -7.92
C ALA A 160 -1.36 -13.41 -8.64
N LEU A 161 -0.57 -12.34 -8.75
CA LEU A 161 -0.93 -11.13 -9.48
C LEU A 161 -0.93 -11.37 -11.00
N ALA A 162 0.07 -12.07 -11.53
CA ALA A 162 0.17 -12.41 -12.94
C ALA A 162 -1.00 -13.29 -13.41
N ALA A 163 -1.37 -14.32 -12.65
CA ALA A 163 -2.52 -15.18 -12.93
C ALA A 163 -3.85 -14.38 -13.01
N ARG A 164 -3.91 -13.21 -12.37
CA ARG A 164 -5.07 -12.29 -12.38
C ARG A 164 -4.90 -11.11 -13.35
N LYS A 165 -3.83 -11.10 -14.13
CA LYS A 165 -3.48 -10.03 -15.09
C LYS A 165 -3.38 -8.65 -14.43
N VAL A 166 -2.94 -8.62 -13.18
CA VAL A 166 -2.72 -7.37 -12.42
C VAL A 166 -1.29 -6.88 -12.67
N PRO A 167 -1.09 -5.67 -13.21
CA PRO A 167 0.23 -5.13 -13.43
C PRO A 167 0.92 -4.77 -12.11
N VAL A 168 2.20 -5.16 -12.00
CA VAL A 168 3.05 -4.77 -10.87
C VAL A 168 3.96 -3.62 -11.32
N ARG A 169 3.85 -2.47 -10.65
CA ARG A 169 4.64 -1.28 -10.96
C ARG A 169 6.05 -1.37 -10.37
N ALA A 170 6.15 -1.89 -9.15
CA ALA A 170 7.42 -2.14 -8.49
C ALA A 170 7.26 -3.08 -7.28
N VAL A 171 8.36 -3.71 -6.87
CA VAL A 171 8.54 -4.35 -5.57
C VAL A 171 9.38 -3.44 -4.69
N VAL A 172 8.93 -3.18 -3.47
CA VAL A 172 9.66 -2.36 -2.48
C VAL A 172 10.18 -3.26 -1.37
N LEU A 173 11.49 -3.38 -1.25
CA LEU A 173 12.13 -4.11 -0.15
C LEU A 173 12.35 -3.18 1.03
N SER A 174 11.87 -3.56 2.21
CA SER A 174 11.95 -2.77 3.44
C SER A 174 12.54 -3.58 4.59
N ARG A 175 13.43 -2.97 5.37
CA ARG A 175 13.91 -3.54 6.63
C ARG A 175 12.94 -3.23 7.75
N GLY A 176 12.44 -4.27 8.41
CA GLY A 176 11.60 -4.12 9.59
C GLY A 176 12.38 -4.11 10.91
N VAL A 177 13.67 -4.47 10.89
CA VAL A 177 14.52 -4.62 12.08
C VAL A 177 15.92 -4.01 11.85
N PRO A 178 16.63 -3.64 12.93
CA PRO A 178 18.02 -3.19 12.83
C PRO A 178 18.94 -4.27 12.27
N GLY A 179 20.11 -3.85 11.76
CA GLY A 179 21.14 -4.74 11.23
C GLY A 179 21.11 -4.86 9.70
N ARG A 180 22.02 -5.67 9.18
CA ARG A 180 22.10 -6.02 7.75
C ARG A 180 21.95 -7.53 7.62
N ASP A 181 21.07 -7.94 6.72
CA ASP A 181 20.95 -9.33 6.28
C ASP A 181 21.82 -9.52 5.04
N LEU A 182 22.65 -10.56 5.01
CA LEU A 182 23.53 -10.85 3.87
C LEU A 182 22.73 -11.04 2.56
N ALA A 183 21.51 -11.57 2.67
CA ALA A 183 20.66 -11.85 1.52
C ALA A 183 20.11 -10.59 0.82
N GLU A 184 20.08 -9.42 1.48
CA GLU A 184 19.37 -8.25 0.97
C GLU A 184 19.85 -7.75 -0.40
N ARG A 185 21.19 -7.73 -0.60
CA ARG A 185 21.79 -7.27 -1.86
C ARG A 185 21.50 -8.23 -3.00
N ASP A 186 21.61 -9.51 -2.71
CA ASP A 186 21.43 -10.56 -3.70
C ASP A 186 19.94 -10.78 -4.00
N ASN A 187 19.08 -10.67 -2.99
CA ASN A 187 17.63 -10.72 -3.15
C ASN A 187 17.13 -9.72 -4.20
N ARG A 188 17.57 -8.46 -4.13
CA ARG A 188 17.16 -7.44 -5.10
C ARG A 188 17.54 -7.85 -6.51
N ARG A 189 18.82 -8.17 -6.75
CA ARG A 189 19.34 -8.55 -8.07
C ARG A 189 18.64 -9.79 -8.63
N TYR A 190 18.43 -10.78 -7.77
CA TYR A 190 17.73 -12.00 -8.16
C TYR A 190 16.29 -11.72 -8.60
N LEU A 191 15.54 -10.93 -7.84
CA LEU A 191 14.16 -10.59 -8.17
C LEU A 191 14.06 -9.81 -9.48
N GLU A 192 14.94 -8.82 -9.70
CA GLU A 192 15.00 -8.07 -10.96
C GLU A 192 15.30 -9.00 -12.16
N ALA A 193 16.33 -9.84 -12.04
CA ALA A 193 16.74 -10.75 -13.11
C ALA A 193 15.71 -11.85 -13.39
N ARG A 194 15.09 -12.41 -12.35
CA ARG A 194 14.18 -13.57 -12.46
C ARG A 194 12.78 -13.17 -12.92
N HIS A 195 12.26 -12.03 -12.49
CA HIS A 195 10.87 -11.65 -12.69
C HIS A 195 10.70 -10.43 -13.60
N GLY A 196 11.78 -9.76 -14.00
CA GLY A 196 11.71 -8.57 -14.87
C GLY A 196 10.93 -7.41 -14.25
N VAL A 197 10.86 -7.35 -12.90
CA VAL A 197 10.14 -6.32 -12.15
C VAL A 197 11.11 -5.30 -11.57
N GLU A 198 10.74 -4.03 -11.56
CA GLU A 198 11.51 -2.99 -10.87
C GLU A 198 11.53 -3.25 -9.36
N VAL A 199 12.72 -3.29 -8.75
CA VAL A 199 12.87 -3.50 -7.30
C VAL A 199 13.52 -2.28 -6.66
N LEU A 200 12.83 -1.65 -5.75
CA LEU A 200 13.25 -0.45 -5.02
C LEU A 200 13.73 -0.81 -3.61
N GLY A 201 14.74 -0.12 -3.15
CA GLY A 201 15.36 -0.40 -1.86
C GLY A 201 16.57 -1.33 -1.95
N PRO A 202 16.97 -2.01 -0.86
CA PRO A 202 16.26 -2.11 0.42
C PRO A 202 16.24 -0.77 1.19
N VAL A 203 15.04 -0.38 1.62
CA VAL A 203 14.88 0.79 2.50
C VAL A 203 15.44 0.44 3.87
N PRO A 204 16.40 1.19 4.42
CA PRO A 204 17.04 0.86 5.69
C PRO A 204 16.07 0.97 6.87
N TYR A 205 16.32 0.19 7.92
CA TYR A 205 15.68 0.41 9.22
C TYR A 205 16.19 1.73 9.81
N VAL A 206 15.27 2.58 10.22
CA VAL A 206 15.56 3.88 10.85
C VAL A 206 14.57 4.10 11.99
N GLU A 207 15.05 4.27 13.21
CA GLU A 207 14.19 4.52 14.38
C GLU A 207 13.50 5.88 14.34
N ASP A 208 14.25 6.91 13.99
CA ASP A 208 13.73 8.28 13.89
C ASP A 208 12.64 8.36 12.80
N PRO A 209 11.41 8.76 13.13
CA PRO A 209 10.29 8.78 12.19
C PRO A 209 10.51 9.72 11.00
N ARG A 210 11.21 10.86 11.19
CA ARG A 210 11.46 11.84 10.13
C ARG A 210 12.49 11.30 9.14
N LYS A 211 13.59 10.74 9.66
CA LYS A 211 14.64 10.12 8.84
C LYS A 211 14.12 8.89 8.11
N ARG A 212 13.28 8.08 8.76
CA ARG A 212 12.60 6.93 8.15
C ARG A 212 11.73 7.36 6.97
N ARG A 213 10.88 8.38 7.15
CA ARG A 213 10.07 8.94 6.06
C ARG A 213 10.94 9.38 4.88
N LEU A 214 12.06 10.05 5.16
CA LEU A 214 12.98 10.48 4.12
C LEU A 214 13.62 9.30 3.37
N ALA A 215 13.97 8.22 4.06
CA ALA A 215 14.52 7.01 3.44
C ALA A 215 13.52 6.37 2.46
N PHE A 216 12.25 6.23 2.87
CA PHE A 216 11.20 5.74 1.98
C PHE A 216 10.97 6.68 0.78
N ARG A 217 10.90 8.00 1.01
CA ARG A 217 10.75 8.97 -0.08
C ARG A 217 11.87 8.87 -1.12
N ARG A 218 13.13 8.76 -0.68
CA ARG A 218 14.27 8.58 -1.59
C ARG A 218 14.15 7.32 -2.43
N ALA A 219 13.78 6.21 -1.81
CA ALA A 219 13.61 4.94 -2.51
C ALA A 219 12.46 4.95 -3.53
N LEU A 220 11.38 5.67 -3.24
CA LEU A 220 10.15 5.70 -4.04
C LEU A 220 10.11 6.85 -5.06
N ALA A 221 11.07 7.76 -5.05
CA ALA A 221 11.12 8.88 -5.99
C ALA A 221 10.99 8.47 -7.47
N PRO A 222 11.55 7.33 -7.95
CA PRO A 222 11.38 6.89 -9.33
C PRO A 222 9.92 6.59 -9.75
N LEU A 223 9.02 6.38 -8.80
CA LEU A 223 7.60 6.11 -9.09
C LEU A 223 6.77 7.37 -9.36
N VAL A 224 7.30 8.54 -9.01
CA VAL A 224 6.59 9.81 -9.13
C VAL A 224 7.33 10.72 -10.10
N PRO A 225 6.82 10.93 -11.32
CA PRO A 225 7.42 11.85 -12.27
C PRO A 225 7.37 13.29 -11.75
N GLU A 226 8.41 14.04 -12.03
CA GLU A 226 8.38 15.49 -11.82
C GLU A 226 7.32 16.11 -12.75
N ARG A 227 6.33 16.75 -12.17
CA ARG A 227 5.36 17.52 -12.95
C ARG A 227 6.06 18.77 -13.46
N ALA A 228 6.08 18.95 -14.78
CA ALA A 228 6.51 20.21 -15.32
C ALA A 228 5.70 21.33 -14.65
N ARG A 229 6.38 22.21 -13.93
CA ARG A 229 5.74 23.40 -13.33
C ARG A 229 5.08 24.16 -14.47
N ALA A 230 3.76 24.26 -14.46
CA ALA A 230 3.07 25.18 -15.36
C ALA A 230 3.69 26.58 -15.11
N ARG A 231 4.37 27.12 -16.13
CA ARG A 231 4.91 28.47 -16.14
C ARG A 231 3.76 29.45 -16.26
#